data_412d88ba993eb7007b8bdeedb068a381
#
_entry.id   412d88ba993eb7007b8bdeedb068a381
#
_cell.length_a   1.000
_cell.length_b   1.000
_cell.length_c   1.000
_cell.angle_alpha   90.00
_cell.angle_beta   90.00
_cell.angle_gamma   90.00
#
_symmetry.space_group_name_H-M   'P 1'
#
loop_
_entity.id
_entity.type
_entity.pdbx_description
1 polymer ?
#
loop_
_entity_poly.entity_id
_entity_poly.type
_entity_poly.pdbx_seq_one_letter_code
_entity_poly.pdbx_strand_id
1 'polypeptide(L)'
;MEYVLNQFLKHSHTQLLAETVQGHGSHLEALTTLMTCPPSSAETFSGMLWAHRQQTVEIFETSNQSQEFLTELRKWIKANPELRNTCRLS
;
A
#
# COMPACT_ATOMS: atom_id res chain seq x y z
N MET A 1 -15.08 -4.26 1.55
CA MET A 1 -13.64 -4.01 1.73
C MET A 1 -13.08 -3.10 0.66
N GLU A 2 -13.37 -3.34 -0.61
CA GLU A 2 -12.90 -2.45 -1.68
C GLU A 2 -13.36 -1.02 -1.50
N TYR A 3 -14.59 -0.83 -1.05
CA TYR A 3 -15.13 0.50 -0.82
C TYR A 3 -14.31 1.26 0.23
N VAL A 4 -13.99 0.58 1.33
CA VAL A 4 -13.20 1.19 2.41
C VAL A 4 -11.81 1.56 1.92
N LEU A 5 -11.16 0.65 1.18
CA LEU A 5 -9.84 0.90 0.60
C LEU A 5 -9.87 2.09 -0.34
N ASN A 6 -10.87 2.15 -1.22
CA ASN A 6 -10.97 3.24 -2.18
C ASN A 6 -11.19 4.58 -1.48
N GLN A 7 -12.03 4.61 -0.44
CA GLN A 7 -12.24 5.83 0.33
C GLN A 7 -10.97 6.26 1.05
N PHE A 8 -10.27 5.31 1.65
CA PHE A 8 -9.00 5.61 2.32
C PHE A 8 -7.99 6.23 1.35
N LEU A 9 -7.81 5.60 0.19
CA LEU A 9 -6.85 6.08 -0.81
C LEU A 9 -7.25 7.45 -1.36
N LYS A 10 -8.56 7.63 -1.61
CA LYS A 10 -9.06 8.89 -2.14
C LYS A 10 -8.82 10.06 -1.19
N HIS A 11 -9.02 9.84 0.10
CA HIS A 11 -8.93 10.92 1.09
C HIS A 11 -7.54 11.07 1.71
N SER A 12 -6.70 10.05 1.62
CA SER A 12 -5.42 10.04 2.31
C SER A 12 -4.22 9.85 1.39
N HIS A 13 -4.42 9.96 0.07
CA HIS A 13 -3.32 9.66 -0.86
C HIS A 13 -2.11 10.57 -0.68
N THR A 14 -2.32 11.83 -0.35
CA THR A 14 -1.22 12.78 -0.15
C THR A 14 -0.36 12.37 1.03
N GLN A 15 -1.00 12.06 2.16
CA GLN A 15 -0.31 11.60 3.35
C GLN A 15 0.36 10.25 3.11
N LEU A 16 -0.35 9.36 2.41
CA LEU A 16 0.18 8.05 2.10
C LEU A 16 1.44 8.14 1.23
N LEU A 17 1.43 9.01 0.23
CA LEU A 17 2.59 9.22 -0.63
C LEU A 17 3.78 9.75 0.17
N ALA A 18 3.54 10.73 1.04
CA ALA A 18 4.60 11.28 1.87
C ALA A 18 5.22 10.21 2.75
N GLU A 19 4.38 9.37 3.37
CA GLU A 19 4.87 8.29 4.22
C GLU A 19 5.57 7.20 3.44
N THR A 20 5.09 6.91 2.23
CA THR A 20 5.73 5.93 1.36
C THR A 20 7.16 6.36 1.04
N VAL A 21 7.36 7.62 0.75
CA VAL A 21 8.71 8.16 0.47
C VAL A 21 9.59 8.12 1.71
N GLN A 22 9.00 8.36 2.88
CA GLN A 22 9.72 8.28 4.15
C GLN A 22 9.99 6.84 4.60
N GLY A 23 9.13 5.91 4.20
CA GLY A 23 9.25 4.52 4.56
C GLY A 23 8.55 4.12 5.85
N HIS A 24 7.77 5.03 6.44
CA HIS A 24 7.02 4.73 7.65
C HIS A 24 5.93 5.77 7.87
N GLY A 25 4.96 5.46 8.74
CA GLY A 25 3.93 6.39 9.12
C GLY A 25 2.62 5.70 9.43
N SER A 26 1.69 6.44 10.06
CA SER A 26 0.41 5.89 10.49
C SER A 26 -0.49 5.51 9.33
N HIS A 27 -0.39 6.21 8.20
CA HIS A 27 -1.20 5.87 7.03
C HIS A 27 -0.71 4.58 6.38
N LEU A 28 0.60 4.32 6.41
CA LEU A 28 1.13 3.04 5.96
C LEU A 28 0.67 1.90 6.85
N GLU A 29 0.61 2.13 8.16
CA GLU A 29 0.11 1.13 9.09
C GLU A 29 -1.38 0.84 8.84
N ALA A 30 -2.17 1.89 8.59
CA ALA A 30 -3.59 1.72 8.29
C ALA A 30 -3.77 0.94 7.00
N LEU A 31 -2.98 1.24 5.98
CA LEU A 31 -3.06 0.52 4.71
C LEU A 31 -2.68 -0.96 4.90
N THR A 32 -1.66 -1.23 5.71
CA THR A 32 -1.27 -2.60 6.02
C THR A 32 -2.46 -3.39 6.58
N THR A 33 -3.17 -2.79 7.53
CA THR A 33 -4.35 -3.42 8.13
C THR A 33 -5.46 -3.61 7.10
N LEU A 34 -5.71 -2.61 6.28
CA LEU A 34 -6.76 -2.69 5.26
C LEU A 34 -6.45 -3.74 4.19
N MET A 35 -5.18 -4.03 3.96
CA MET A 35 -4.78 -5.10 3.05
C MET A 35 -4.73 -6.46 3.72
N THR A 36 -5.28 -6.56 4.92
CA THR A 36 -5.38 -7.80 5.70
C THR A 36 -4.03 -8.41 6.05
N CYS A 37 -3.04 -7.56 6.24
CA CYS A 37 -1.72 -7.98 6.72
C CYS A 37 -1.67 -7.82 8.23
N PRO A 38 -1.02 -8.75 8.95
CA PRO A 38 -0.92 -8.61 10.40
C PRO A 38 0.00 -7.47 10.81
N PRO A 39 -0.16 -6.91 12.02
CA PRO A 39 0.71 -5.82 12.47
C PRO A 39 2.20 -6.18 12.45
N SER A 40 2.53 -7.46 12.65
CA SER A 40 3.92 -7.91 12.59
C SER A 40 4.54 -7.76 11.21
N SER A 41 3.73 -7.59 10.16
CA SER A 41 4.22 -7.41 8.80
C SER A 41 4.31 -5.94 8.38
N ALA A 42 3.98 -5.01 9.27
CA ALA A 42 3.91 -3.58 8.92
C ALA A 42 5.26 -3.06 8.42
N GLU A 43 6.35 -3.45 9.07
CA GLU A 43 7.67 -3.00 8.67
C GLU A 43 8.05 -3.51 7.30
N THR A 44 7.81 -4.79 7.05
CA THR A 44 8.08 -5.39 5.73
C THR A 44 7.20 -4.75 4.66
N PHE A 45 5.94 -4.51 4.97
CA PHE A 45 5.00 -3.88 4.06
C PHE A 45 5.47 -2.47 3.70
N SER A 46 5.85 -1.68 4.69
CA SER A 46 6.34 -0.32 4.47
C SER A 46 7.63 -0.31 3.66
N GLY A 47 8.52 -1.25 3.93
CA GLY A 47 9.75 -1.40 3.16
C GLY A 47 9.50 -1.76 1.70
N MET A 48 8.51 -2.62 1.47
CA MET A 48 8.10 -2.97 0.11
C MET A 48 7.59 -1.74 -0.65
N LEU A 49 6.72 -0.96 -0.01
CA LEU A 49 6.21 0.25 -0.64
C LEU A 49 7.32 1.27 -0.87
N TRP A 50 8.23 1.40 0.07
CA TRP A 50 9.37 2.29 -0.11
C TRP A 50 10.20 1.88 -1.33
N ALA A 51 10.40 0.59 -1.53
CA ALA A 51 11.14 0.10 -2.69
C ALA A 51 10.41 0.42 -4.00
N HIS A 52 9.08 0.52 -3.96
CA HIS A 52 8.27 0.86 -5.12
C HIS A 52 7.76 2.31 -5.07
N ARG A 53 8.43 3.18 -4.31
CA ARG A 53 7.95 4.55 -4.11
C ARG A 53 7.82 5.35 -5.39
N GLN A 54 8.72 5.13 -6.32
CA GLN A 54 8.70 5.85 -7.58
C GLN A 54 7.47 5.48 -8.41
N GLN A 55 7.17 4.19 -8.52
CA GLN A 55 5.98 3.73 -9.22
C GLN A 55 4.70 4.23 -8.54
N THR A 56 4.69 4.24 -7.23
CA THR A 56 3.54 4.73 -6.47
C THR A 56 3.28 6.20 -6.77
N VAL A 57 4.33 7.01 -6.75
CA VAL A 57 4.20 8.43 -7.07
C VAL A 57 3.68 8.62 -8.49
N GLU A 58 4.24 7.88 -9.44
CA GLU A 58 3.82 7.99 -10.85
C GLU A 58 2.35 7.66 -11.03
N ILE A 59 1.87 6.60 -10.36
CA ILE A 59 0.46 6.20 -10.47
C ILE A 59 -0.45 7.32 -10.02
N PHE A 60 -0.15 7.93 -8.88
CA PHE A 60 -1.01 8.99 -8.34
C PHE A 60 -0.86 10.31 -9.09
N GLU A 61 0.30 10.55 -9.71
CA GLU A 61 0.49 11.78 -10.48
C GLU A 61 -0.13 11.71 -11.87
N THR A 62 -0.05 10.55 -12.53
CA THR A 62 -0.50 10.44 -13.92
C THR A 62 -1.98 10.14 -14.04
N SER A 63 -2.48 9.19 -13.26
CA SER A 63 -3.86 8.74 -13.39
C SER A 63 -4.72 9.02 -12.17
N ASN A 64 -4.10 9.18 -11.02
CA ASN A 64 -4.81 9.38 -9.75
C ASN A 64 -5.87 8.30 -9.54
N GLN A 65 -5.55 7.06 -9.92
CA GLN A 65 -6.49 5.95 -9.89
C GLN A 65 -6.16 5.02 -8.73
N SER A 66 -7.01 5.04 -7.70
CA SER A 66 -6.87 4.12 -6.57
C SER A 66 -6.88 2.67 -7.03
N GLN A 67 -7.69 2.37 -8.03
CA GLN A 67 -7.82 1.03 -8.58
C GLN A 67 -6.50 0.54 -9.17
N GLU A 68 -5.82 1.40 -9.92
CA GLU A 68 -4.54 1.06 -10.51
C GLU A 68 -3.49 0.80 -9.43
N PHE A 69 -3.48 1.66 -8.41
CA PHE A 69 -2.56 1.46 -7.28
C PHE A 69 -2.82 0.13 -6.59
N LEU A 70 -4.08 -0.20 -6.33
CA LEU A 70 -4.44 -1.46 -5.67
C LEU A 70 -4.02 -2.67 -6.50
N THR A 71 -4.18 -2.59 -7.81
CA THR A 71 -3.78 -3.68 -8.70
C THR A 71 -2.27 -3.93 -8.59
N GLU A 72 -1.47 -2.87 -8.64
CA GLU A 72 -0.03 -2.99 -8.52
C GLU A 72 0.39 -3.43 -7.12
N LEU A 73 -0.26 -2.90 -6.10
CA LEU A 73 0.02 -3.26 -4.71
C LEU A 73 -0.17 -4.75 -4.48
N ARG A 74 -1.24 -5.32 -5.00
CA ARG A 74 -1.49 -6.75 -4.89
C ARG A 74 -0.40 -7.58 -5.57
N LYS A 75 0.08 -7.12 -6.72
CA LYS A 75 1.18 -7.78 -7.41
C LYS A 75 2.46 -7.75 -6.57
N TRP A 76 2.76 -6.60 -5.98
CA TRP A 76 3.96 -6.44 -5.16
C TRP A 76 3.90 -7.33 -3.93
N ILE A 77 2.72 -7.43 -3.28
CA ILE A 77 2.54 -8.29 -2.12
C ILE A 77 2.75 -9.75 -2.51
N LYS A 78 2.17 -10.18 -3.62
CA LYS A 78 2.32 -11.56 -4.09
C LYS A 78 3.74 -11.90 -4.47
N ALA A 79 4.50 -10.91 -4.94
CA ALA A 79 5.90 -11.10 -5.31
C ALA A 79 6.83 -11.15 -4.10
N ASN A 80 6.37 -10.67 -2.95
CA ASN A 80 7.16 -10.68 -1.72
C ASN A 80 6.85 -11.96 -0.93
N PRO A 81 7.83 -12.88 -0.79
CA PRO A 81 7.55 -14.18 -0.15
C PRO A 81 7.00 -14.07 1.27
N GLU A 82 7.48 -13.09 2.04
CA GLU A 82 7.02 -12.91 3.40
C GLU A 82 5.58 -12.41 3.44
N LEU A 83 5.27 -11.39 2.65
CA LEU A 83 3.92 -10.81 2.64
C LEU A 83 2.91 -11.74 1.98
N ARG A 84 3.34 -12.49 0.96
CA ARG A 84 2.47 -13.45 0.31
C ARG A 84 1.92 -14.48 1.30
N ASN A 85 2.74 -14.87 2.27
CA ASN A 85 2.34 -15.88 3.24
C ASN A 85 1.60 -15.30 4.44
N THR A 86 1.77 -14.01 4.74
CA THR A 86 1.17 -13.41 5.93
C THR A 86 -0.06 -12.57 5.63
N CYS A 87 -0.14 -11.95 4.47
CA CYS A 87 -1.29 -11.13 4.09
C CYS A 87 -2.35 -11.99 3.40
N ARG A 88 -3.58 -11.84 3.84
CA ARG A 88 -4.69 -12.60 3.26
C ARG A 88 -5.38 -11.77 2.19
N LEU A 89 -4.88 -11.91 0.97
CA LEU A 89 -5.52 -11.26 -0.17
C LEU A 89 -6.62 -12.14 -0.70
N SER A 90 -7.80 -11.58 -0.82
CA SER A 90 -8.91 -12.30 -1.42
C SER A 90 -8.92 -12.08 -2.93
#